data_9012502d3559a66988d5577ff80dd75e
#
_entry.id   9012502d3559a66988d5577ff80dd75e
#
_cell.length_a   1.000
_cell.length_b   1.000
_cell.length_c   1.000
_cell.angle_alpha   90.00
_cell.angle_beta   90.00
_cell.angle_gamma   90.00
#
_symmetry.space_group_name_H-M   'P 1'
#
loop_
_entity.id
_entity.type
_entity.pdbx_description
1 polymer ?
#
loop_
_entity_poly.entity_id
_entity_poly.type
_entity_poly.pdbx_seq_one_letter_code
_entity_poly.pdbx_strand_id
1 'polypeptide(L)'
;LTENMPALNVEVPLPGTEFKLLDDESIQINHPIEDVENQYAKENIKQYAQQYSYIFKDREDQKSGYEPIQVQKKLLEELKSKLTNFNIEQSMDVLLEFSIDEIVDSSIFVNFDKKEITVEDKNETSSSSTYEITCSAGDIGRLLDGYLNWEDFMLSFRHKLKRTPDIYQVAINGFLTMEKEDVPEFIENLMRLQNQRERITVEAGGVLYSIDKFCPHQGSDLTI
;
A
#
# COMPACT_ATOMS: atom_id res chain seq x y z
N LEU A 1 -7.32 -21.54 -6.49
CA LEU A 1 -7.46 -20.98 -7.86
C LEU A 1 -7.49 -22.09 -8.90
N THR A 2 -6.64 -23.12 -8.77
CA THR A 2 -6.54 -24.25 -9.73
C THR A 2 -7.72 -25.22 -9.66
N GLU A 3 -8.45 -25.31 -8.55
CA GLU A 3 -9.62 -26.20 -8.41
C GLU A 3 -10.77 -25.82 -9.33
N ASN A 4 -10.90 -24.54 -9.66
CA ASN A 4 -11.96 -24.02 -10.52
C ASN A 4 -11.49 -23.71 -11.97
N MET A 5 -10.19 -23.87 -12.24
CA MET A 5 -9.58 -23.59 -13.54
C MET A 5 -8.54 -24.67 -13.86
N PRO A 6 -8.94 -25.89 -14.20
CA PRO A 6 -8.02 -27.04 -14.35
C PRO A 6 -7.00 -26.88 -15.50
N ALA A 7 -7.19 -25.91 -16.38
CA ALA A 7 -6.26 -25.60 -17.47
C ALA A 7 -5.24 -24.49 -17.09
N LEU A 8 -5.33 -23.91 -15.87
CA LEU A 8 -4.44 -22.87 -15.43
C LEU A 8 -3.21 -23.48 -14.76
N ASN A 9 -2.05 -23.37 -15.39
CA ASN A 9 -0.77 -23.63 -14.75
C ASN A 9 -0.37 -22.37 -13.96
N VAL A 10 -0.22 -22.53 -12.65
CA VAL A 10 0.28 -21.48 -11.77
C VAL A 10 1.71 -21.80 -11.39
N GLU A 11 2.63 -21.01 -11.92
CA GLU A 11 4.07 -21.11 -11.58
C GLU A 11 4.44 -19.93 -10.67
N VAL A 12 5.23 -20.22 -9.65
CA VAL A 12 5.81 -19.20 -8.78
C VAL A 12 7.23 -18.91 -9.26
N PRO A 13 7.45 -17.72 -9.86
CA PRO A 13 8.79 -17.40 -10.35
C PRO A 13 9.74 -17.19 -9.16
N LEU A 14 10.89 -17.80 -9.26
CA LEU A 14 11.99 -17.58 -8.33
C LEU A 14 12.87 -16.41 -8.81
N PRO A 15 13.60 -15.73 -7.93
CA PRO A 15 14.62 -14.77 -8.37
C PRO A 15 15.58 -15.39 -9.37
N GLY A 16 15.66 -14.80 -10.57
CA GLY A 16 16.47 -15.33 -11.67
C GLY A 16 15.77 -16.37 -12.56
N THR A 17 14.46 -16.65 -12.35
CA THR A 17 13.68 -17.45 -13.30
C THR A 17 13.56 -16.73 -14.64
N GLU A 18 13.90 -17.44 -15.72
CA GLU A 18 13.77 -16.94 -17.08
C GLU A 18 12.53 -17.56 -17.73
N PHE A 19 11.71 -16.71 -18.34
CA PHE A 19 10.57 -17.09 -19.16
C PHE A 19 10.91 -16.82 -20.62
N LYS A 20 10.85 -17.85 -21.46
CA LYS A 20 11.08 -17.73 -22.89
C LYS A 20 9.83 -18.13 -23.65
N LEU A 21 9.24 -17.19 -24.38
CA LEU A 21 8.17 -17.50 -25.33
C LEU A 21 8.79 -18.21 -26.55
N LEU A 22 8.25 -19.37 -26.90
CA LEU A 22 8.66 -20.15 -28.05
C LEU A 22 7.79 -19.84 -29.25
N ASP A 23 8.26 -20.27 -30.46
CA ASP A 23 7.55 -19.96 -31.72
C ASP A 23 6.18 -20.67 -31.84
N ASP A 24 5.93 -21.68 -31.04
CA ASP A 24 4.65 -22.41 -30.93
C ASP A 24 3.71 -21.80 -29.88
N GLU A 25 4.01 -20.56 -29.39
CA GLU A 25 3.29 -19.84 -28.35
C GLU A 25 3.34 -20.51 -26.97
N SER A 26 4.13 -21.56 -26.79
CA SER A 26 4.39 -22.13 -25.48
C SER A 26 5.43 -21.32 -24.69
N ILE A 27 5.39 -21.43 -23.35
CA ILE A 27 6.35 -20.77 -22.47
C ILE A 27 7.30 -21.80 -21.90
N GLN A 28 8.58 -21.63 -22.18
CA GLN A 28 9.64 -22.37 -21.50
C GLN A 28 10.03 -21.60 -20.23
N ILE A 29 10.04 -22.31 -19.10
CA ILE A 29 10.41 -21.75 -17.78
C ILE A 29 11.72 -22.39 -17.35
N ASN A 30 12.74 -21.57 -17.14
CA ASN A 30 14.05 -22.01 -16.66
C ASN A 30 14.27 -21.47 -15.25
N HIS A 31 14.19 -22.32 -14.26
CA HIS A 31 14.54 -21.96 -12.88
C HIS A 31 16.05 -22.02 -12.68
N PRO A 32 16.65 -21.06 -11.97
CA PRO A 32 18.09 -21.03 -11.70
C PRO A 32 18.54 -22.14 -10.73
N ILE A 33 17.58 -22.79 -10.06
CA ILE A 33 17.81 -23.80 -9.02
C ILE A 33 16.86 -24.98 -9.25
N GLU A 34 17.40 -26.19 -9.19
CA GLU A 34 16.65 -27.43 -9.43
C GLU A 34 15.65 -27.77 -8.31
N ASP A 35 15.83 -27.24 -7.09
CA ASP A 35 15.01 -27.54 -5.92
C ASP A 35 14.29 -26.29 -5.41
N VAL A 36 13.10 -26.06 -5.97
CA VAL A 36 12.23 -24.91 -5.65
C VAL A 36 11.77 -24.92 -4.19
N GLU A 37 11.47 -26.09 -3.62
CA GLU A 37 11.01 -26.21 -2.23
C GLU A 37 12.10 -25.79 -1.24
N ASN A 38 13.34 -26.09 -1.55
CA ASN A 38 14.48 -25.81 -0.70
C ASN A 38 14.86 -24.31 -0.72
N GLN A 39 14.54 -23.60 -1.81
CA GLN A 39 14.88 -22.17 -1.91
C GLN A 39 14.07 -21.31 -0.96
N TYR A 40 12.84 -21.70 -0.68
CA TYR A 40 11.99 -21.05 0.33
C TYR A 40 12.16 -21.61 1.74
N ALA A 41 13.12 -22.53 1.92
CA ALA A 41 13.48 -22.99 3.25
C ALA A 41 13.95 -21.80 4.10
N LYS A 42 13.50 -21.75 5.36
CA LYS A 42 13.77 -20.64 6.29
C LYS A 42 15.26 -20.30 6.39
N GLU A 43 16.13 -21.30 6.29
CA GLU A 43 17.58 -21.16 6.32
C GLU A 43 18.12 -20.41 5.11
N ASN A 44 17.61 -20.69 3.91
CA ASN A 44 18.03 -20.04 2.66
C ASN A 44 17.56 -18.60 2.59
N ILE A 45 16.34 -18.33 3.04
CA ILE A 45 15.82 -16.95 3.18
C ILE A 45 16.68 -16.17 4.18
N LYS A 46 17.07 -16.81 5.28
CA LYS A 46 17.94 -16.19 6.29
C LYS A 46 19.34 -15.88 5.75
N GLN A 47 19.93 -16.81 4.99
CA GLN A 47 21.23 -16.60 4.34
C GLN A 47 21.16 -15.47 3.31
N TYR A 48 20.12 -15.45 2.49
CA TYR A 48 19.86 -14.38 1.53
C TYR A 48 19.73 -13.01 2.26
N ALA A 49 18.92 -12.96 3.30
CA ALA A 49 18.78 -11.74 4.10
C ALA A 49 20.12 -11.28 4.74
N GLN A 50 20.96 -12.21 5.18
CA GLN A 50 22.28 -11.89 5.72
C GLN A 50 23.23 -11.38 4.62
N GLN A 51 23.22 -11.98 3.43
CA GLN A 51 24.03 -11.54 2.30
C GLN A 51 23.74 -10.10 1.88
N TYR A 52 22.48 -9.68 1.97
CA TYR A 52 22.02 -8.34 1.61
C TYR A 52 21.87 -7.40 2.82
N SER A 53 22.30 -7.82 4.01
CA SER A 53 22.19 -7.02 5.24
C SER A 53 22.91 -5.68 5.18
N TYR A 54 23.96 -5.55 4.36
CA TYR A 54 24.69 -4.29 4.16
C TYR A 54 23.79 -3.21 3.58
N ILE A 55 22.81 -3.56 2.71
CA ILE A 55 21.83 -2.61 2.15
C ILE A 55 20.97 -2.02 3.25
N PHE A 56 20.57 -2.84 4.24
CA PHE A 56 19.79 -2.37 5.38
C PHE A 56 20.62 -1.53 6.33
N LYS A 57 21.90 -1.88 6.51
CA LYS A 57 22.82 -1.12 7.37
C LYS A 57 23.07 0.29 6.83
N ASP A 58 23.34 0.42 5.53
CA ASP A 58 23.49 1.72 4.89
C ASP A 58 22.19 2.56 5.01
N ARG A 59 21.03 1.92 5.02
CA ARG A 59 19.74 2.60 5.23
C ARG A 59 19.58 3.10 6.66
N GLU A 60 19.99 2.35 7.66
CA GLU A 60 19.96 2.78 9.07
C GLU A 60 20.87 4.01 9.29
N ASP A 61 22.07 4.02 8.70
CA ASP A 61 22.97 5.17 8.77
C ASP A 61 22.37 6.43 8.12
N GLN A 62 21.57 6.27 7.05
CA GLN A 62 20.86 7.38 6.39
C GLN A 62 19.67 7.91 7.21
N LYS A 63 19.16 7.17 8.18
CA LYS A 63 18.07 7.60 9.08
C LYS A 63 18.58 8.45 10.25
N SER A 64 19.88 8.47 10.48
CA SER A 64 20.49 9.27 11.56
C SER A 64 20.35 10.76 11.27
N GLY A 65 20.02 11.54 12.29
CA GLY A 65 19.94 13.01 12.21
C GLY A 65 18.53 13.59 12.16
N TYR A 66 17.49 12.77 12.12
CA TYR A 66 16.10 13.24 12.20
C TYR A 66 15.64 13.31 13.67
N GLU A 67 15.29 14.51 14.11
CA GLU A 67 14.77 14.72 15.46
C GLU A 67 13.27 14.39 15.50
N PRO A 68 12.82 13.41 16.31
CA PRO A 68 11.46 12.84 16.23
C PRO A 68 10.34 13.88 16.38
N ILE A 69 10.46 14.80 17.35
CA ILE A 69 9.42 15.82 17.59
C ILE A 69 9.31 16.81 16.42
N GLN A 70 10.43 17.13 15.77
CA GLN A 70 10.39 18.00 14.58
C GLN A 70 9.79 17.29 13.38
N VAL A 71 10.10 16.00 13.21
CA VAL A 71 9.49 15.15 12.19
C VAL A 71 7.99 15.04 12.41
N GLN A 72 7.53 14.82 13.64
CA GLN A 72 6.11 14.78 13.97
C GLN A 72 5.39 16.09 13.59
N LYS A 73 5.99 17.24 13.90
CA LYS A 73 5.43 18.55 13.51
C LYS A 73 5.33 18.73 12.01
N LYS A 74 6.39 18.41 11.28
CA LYS A 74 6.39 18.47 9.80
C LYS A 74 5.33 17.52 9.20
N LEU A 75 5.22 16.29 9.72
CA LEU A 75 4.20 15.33 9.29
C LEU A 75 2.79 15.85 9.54
N LEU A 76 2.56 16.45 10.71
CA LEU A 76 1.29 17.08 11.05
C LEU A 76 0.90 18.18 10.04
N GLU A 77 1.85 19.03 9.65
CA GLU A 77 1.62 20.09 8.66
C GLU A 77 1.33 19.51 7.26
N GLU A 78 2.08 18.51 6.84
CA GLU A 78 1.87 17.79 5.57
C GLU A 78 0.48 17.16 5.53
N LEU A 79 0.09 16.41 6.55
CA LEU A 79 -1.24 15.78 6.62
C LEU A 79 -2.37 16.82 6.65
N LYS A 80 -2.20 17.95 7.33
CA LYS A 80 -3.17 19.06 7.30
C LYS A 80 -3.33 19.66 5.90
N SER A 81 -2.21 19.83 5.19
CA SER A 81 -2.24 20.28 3.80
C SER A 81 -3.00 19.32 2.90
N LYS A 82 -2.73 18.02 3.05
CA LYS A 82 -3.44 16.97 2.30
C LYS A 82 -4.94 16.98 2.63
N LEU A 83 -5.30 17.01 3.92
CA LEU A 83 -6.70 16.96 4.34
C LEU A 83 -7.52 18.15 3.82
N THR A 84 -6.91 19.33 3.70
CA THR A 84 -7.56 20.52 3.14
C THR A 84 -8.04 20.31 1.70
N ASN A 85 -7.32 19.51 0.92
CA ASN A 85 -7.63 19.22 -0.48
C ASN A 85 -8.47 17.95 -0.64
N PHE A 86 -8.51 17.08 0.38
CA PHE A 86 -9.18 15.81 0.36
C PHE A 86 -10.63 15.93 0.82
N ASN A 87 -11.53 16.30 -0.11
CA ASN A 87 -12.93 16.56 0.21
C ASN A 87 -13.82 15.39 -0.24
N ILE A 88 -13.96 14.39 0.62
CA ILE A 88 -14.92 13.30 0.42
C ILE A 88 -16.25 13.70 1.09
N GLU A 89 -17.35 13.66 0.33
CA GLU A 89 -18.69 13.96 0.87
C GLU A 89 -19.25 12.82 1.72
N GLN A 90 -18.76 11.61 1.49
CA GLN A 90 -19.21 10.43 2.21
C GLN A 90 -18.46 10.25 3.52
N SER A 91 -19.19 9.85 4.56
CA SER A 91 -18.59 9.52 5.86
C SER A 91 -17.56 8.41 5.73
N MET A 92 -16.39 8.64 6.28
CA MET A 92 -15.34 7.64 6.44
C MET A 92 -15.24 7.28 7.93
N ASP A 93 -16.02 6.30 8.37
CA ASP A 93 -15.97 5.81 9.76
C ASP A 93 -14.67 5.03 10.04
N VAL A 94 -13.55 5.71 9.83
CA VAL A 94 -12.21 5.19 10.09
C VAL A 94 -11.30 6.30 10.60
N LEU A 95 -10.56 6.00 11.66
CA LEU A 95 -9.54 6.88 12.22
C LEU A 95 -8.16 6.45 11.71
N LEU A 96 -7.45 7.35 11.03
CA LEU A 96 -6.07 7.11 10.65
C LEU A 96 -5.14 7.58 11.77
N GLU A 97 -4.29 6.69 12.25
CA GLU A 97 -3.29 6.96 13.29
C GLU A 97 -1.88 6.84 12.72
N PHE A 98 -1.06 7.87 12.94
CA PHE A 98 0.38 7.81 12.72
C PHE A 98 1.14 7.82 14.04
N SER A 99 1.89 6.76 14.29
CA SER A 99 2.82 6.62 15.40
C SER A 99 4.26 6.66 14.91
N ILE A 100 5.09 7.45 15.58
CA ILE A 100 6.55 7.46 15.37
C ILE A 100 7.16 6.58 16.46
N ASP A 101 8.01 5.61 16.07
CA ASP A 101 8.56 4.61 17.00
C ASP A 101 9.31 5.24 18.19
N GLU A 102 9.96 6.38 17.95
CA GLU A 102 10.75 7.10 18.96
C GLU A 102 9.88 8.01 19.87
N ILE A 103 8.59 8.17 19.57
CA ILE A 103 7.63 8.95 20.38
C ILE A 103 6.62 7.99 21.01
N VAL A 104 6.80 7.72 22.31
CA VAL A 104 6.05 6.68 23.01
C VAL A 104 4.64 7.13 23.39
N ASP A 105 4.49 8.40 23.76
CA ASP A 105 3.30 8.88 24.48
C ASP A 105 2.23 9.48 23.58
N SER A 106 2.54 9.85 22.34
CA SER A 106 1.60 10.52 21.46
C SER A 106 1.63 10.02 20.01
N SER A 107 0.47 10.11 19.35
CA SER A 107 0.28 9.83 17.92
C SER A 107 -0.46 10.98 17.25
N ILE A 108 -0.35 11.05 15.93
CA ILE A 108 -1.16 11.94 15.10
C ILE A 108 -2.41 11.18 14.67
N PHE A 109 -3.58 11.76 14.87
CA PHE A 109 -4.87 11.21 14.47
C PHE A 109 -5.51 12.07 13.40
N VAL A 110 -5.94 11.44 12.30
CA VAL A 110 -6.69 12.05 11.21
C VAL A 110 -8.12 11.54 11.26
N ASN A 111 -9.05 12.44 11.54
CA ASN A 111 -10.48 12.17 11.48
C ASN A 111 -11.06 12.82 10.22
N PHE A 112 -11.42 12.00 9.25
CA PHE A 112 -11.90 12.47 7.95
C PHE A 112 -13.29 13.11 8.04
N ASP A 113 -14.17 12.57 8.87
CA ASP A 113 -15.55 13.09 9.04
C ASP A 113 -15.58 14.47 9.69
N LYS A 114 -14.74 14.66 10.72
CA LYS A 114 -14.59 15.94 11.37
C LYS A 114 -13.69 16.91 10.62
N LYS A 115 -12.94 16.41 9.63
CA LYS A 115 -11.86 17.14 8.94
C LYS A 115 -10.85 17.73 9.91
N GLU A 116 -10.49 16.94 10.89
CA GLU A 116 -9.63 17.31 12.00
C GLU A 116 -8.38 16.45 12.06
N ILE A 117 -7.25 17.07 12.42
CA ILE A 117 -6.03 16.36 12.75
C ILE A 117 -5.55 16.83 14.11
N THR A 118 -5.38 15.86 15.01
CA THR A 118 -4.95 16.10 16.40
C THR A 118 -3.67 15.34 16.72
N VAL A 119 -2.97 15.76 17.75
CA VAL A 119 -1.90 15.01 18.40
C VAL A 119 -2.38 14.70 19.80
N GLU A 120 -2.58 13.44 20.11
CA GLU A 120 -3.17 12.97 21.37
C GLU A 120 -2.37 11.79 21.93
N ASP A 121 -2.61 11.51 23.21
CA ASP A 121 -2.04 10.34 23.87
C ASP A 121 -2.62 9.06 23.27
N LYS A 122 -1.74 8.07 23.01
CA LYS A 122 -2.09 6.78 22.37
C LYS A 122 -3.21 6.00 23.09
N ASN A 123 -3.46 6.28 24.37
CA ASN A 123 -4.40 5.53 25.20
C ASN A 123 -5.82 6.12 25.26
N GLU A 124 -6.06 7.28 24.64
CA GLU A 124 -7.34 7.99 24.79
C GLU A 124 -8.33 7.77 23.64
N THR A 125 -7.88 7.13 22.55
CA THR A 125 -8.70 7.02 21.35
C THR A 125 -9.47 5.71 21.31
N SER A 126 -10.80 5.77 21.45
CA SER A 126 -11.71 4.66 21.25
C SER A 126 -12.46 4.80 19.92
N SER A 127 -11.90 4.32 18.84
CA SER A 127 -12.62 4.18 17.57
C SER A 127 -12.90 2.70 17.29
N SER A 128 -14.06 2.41 16.70
CA SER A 128 -14.43 1.06 16.26
C SER A 128 -13.64 0.63 15.03
N SER A 129 -13.14 1.57 14.26
CA SER A 129 -12.37 1.33 13.04
C SER A 129 -11.10 2.18 13.04
N THR A 130 -9.94 1.52 12.94
CA THR A 130 -8.63 2.18 12.95
C THR A 130 -7.75 1.71 11.81
N TYR A 131 -6.91 2.62 11.33
CA TYR A 131 -5.86 2.37 10.34
C TYR A 131 -4.54 2.92 10.92
N GLU A 132 -3.76 2.06 11.55
CA GLU A 132 -2.59 2.44 12.34
C GLU A 132 -1.32 2.25 11.50
N ILE A 133 -0.55 3.31 11.32
CA ILE A 133 0.76 3.30 10.65
C ILE A 133 1.82 3.66 11.69
N THR A 134 2.77 2.76 11.90
CA THR A 134 3.88 2.96 12.82
C THR A 134 5.21 2.89 12.05
N CYS A 135 6.07 3.88 12.22
CA CYS A 135 7.33 3.99 11.49
C CYS A 135 8.37 4.81 12.27
N SER A 136 9.63 4.73 11.84
CA SER A 136 10.72 5.51 12.47
C SER A 136 10.67 6.98 12.03
N ALA A 137 11.17 7.88 12.90
CA ALA A 137 11.37 9.29 12.55
C ALA A 137 12.28 9.45 11.31
N GLY A 138 13.27 8.59 11.17
CA GLY A 138 14.16 8.60 10.02
C GLY A 138 13.44 8.31 8.69
N ASP A 139 12.54 7.33 8.65
CA ASP A 139 11.80 6.99 7.43
C ASP A 139 10.82 8.10 7.04
N ILE A 140 10.09 8.65 8.01
CA ILE A 140 9.20 9.80 7.77
C ILE A 140 10.00 11.05 7.42
N GLY A 141 11.12 11.32 8.09
CA GLY A 141 11.95 12.47 7.76
C GLY A 141 12.42 12.45 6.30
N ARG A 142 12.85 11.29 5.80
CA ARG A 142 13.24 11.09 4.41
C ARG A 142 12.08 11.26 3.42
N LEU A 143 10.88 10.81 3.79
CA LEU A 143 9.68 11.04 3.01
C LEU A 143 9.39 12.54 2.90
N LEU A 144 9.41 13.28 4.03
CA LEU A 144 9.12 14.70 4.08
C LEU A 144 10.20 15.58 3.41
N ASP A 145 11.43 15.09 3.35
CA ASP A 145 12.53 15.75 2.63
C ASP A 145 12.61 15.36 1.14
N GLY A 146 11.66 14.53 0.64
CA GLY A 146 11.55 14.16 -0.77
C GLY A 146 12.51 13.08 -1.26
N TYR A 147 13.20 12.36 -0.36
CA TYR A 147 14.01 11.19 -0.74
C TYR A 147 13.17 9.95 -1.06
N LEU A 148 11.92 9.97 -0.65
CA LEU A 148 10.88 8.97 -0.91
C LEU A 148 9.60 9.72 -1.27
N ASN A 149 8.77 9.15 -2.10
CA ASN A 149 7.38 9.58 -2.24
C ASN A 149 6.45 8.73 -1.34
N TRP A 150 5.21 9.16 -1.19
CA TRP A 150 4.24 8.45 -0.38
C TRP A 150 3.91 7.05 -0.89
N GLU A 151 3.89 6.86 -2.22
CA GLU A 151 3.64 5.56 -2.84
C GLU A 151 4.77 4.57 -2.52
N ASP A 152 6.02 4.96 -2.73
CA ASP A 152 7.18 4.15 -2.37
C ASP A 152 7.24 3.84 -0.88
N PHE A 153 6.84 4.80 -0.03
CA PHE A 153 6.76 4.58 1.40
C PHE A 153 5.69 3.54 1.75
N MET A 154 4.48 3.67 1.21
CA MET A 154 3.36 2.76 1.49
C MET A 154 3.58 1.36 0.92
N LEU A 155 4.29 1.22 -0.21
CA LEU A 155 4.64 -0.07 -0.82
C LEU A 155 5.90 -0.71 -0.20
N SER A 156 6.58 -0.03 0.70
CA SER A 156 7.81 -0.53 1.34
C SER A 156 7.55 -1.15 2.70
N PHE A 157 8.55 -1.91 3.19
CA PHE A 157 8.55 -2.45 4.56
C PHE A 157 9.14 -1.46 5.59
N ARG A 158 8.97 -0.14 5.37
CA ARG A 158 9.49 0.90 6.28
C ARG A 158 8.53 1.27 7.39
N HIS A 159 7.31 0.76 7.32
CA HIS A 159 6.27 0.99 8.33
C HIS A 159 5.60 -0.33 8.70
N LYS A 160 5.00 -0.34 9.86
CA LYS A 160 4.06 -1.38 10.29
C LYS A 160 2.66 -0.85 10.08
N LEU A 161 1.81 -1.66 9.46
CA LEU A 161 0.42 -1.33 9.21
C LEU A 161 -0.47 -2.29 10.00
N LYS A 162 -1.39 -1.73 10.79
CA LYS A 162 -2.44 -2.50 11.46
C LYS A 162 -3.80 -1.89 11.14
N ARG A 163 -4.77 -2.72 10.83
CA ARG A 163 -6.12 -2.29 10.46
C ARG A 163 -7.14 -3.00 11.35
N THR A 164 -8.13 -2.27 11.81
CA THR A 164 -9.23 -2.82 12.60
C THR A 164 -10.55 -2.22 12.06
N PRO A 165 -11.47 -3.03 11.47
CA PRO A 165 -11.25 -4.39 11.00
C PRO A 165 -10.17 -4.47 9.91
N ASP A 166 -9.64 -5.66 9.59
CA ASP A 166 -8.61 -5.84 8.55
C ASP A 166 -9.21 -5.69 7.14
N ILE A 167 -9.58 -4.47 6.81
CA ILE A 167 -10.14 -4.07 5.52
C ILE A 167 -9.23 -3.00 4.90
N TYR A 168 -8.85 -3.21 3.64
CA TYR A 168 -8.09 -2.23 2.90
C TYR A 168 -8.98 -1.02 2.55
N GLN A 169 -8.50 0.17 2.92
CA GLN A 169 -9.20 1.44 2.71
C GLN A 169 -8.56 2.20 1.54
N VAL A 170 -9.15 2.09 0.35
CA VAL A 170 -8.68 2.78 -0.87
C VAL A 170 -8.59 4.28 -0.66
N ALA A 171 -9.56 4.86 0.06
CA ALA A 171 -9.60 6.29 0.35
C ALA A 171 -8.40 6.76 1.21
N ILE A 172 -7.98 5.97 2.21
CA ILE A 172 -6.80 6.29 3.02
C ILE A 172 -5.53 6.21 2.16
N ASN A 173 -5.42 5.18 1.32
CA ASN A 173 -4.28 5.06 0.42
C ASN A 173 -4.20 6.27 -0.52
N GLY A 174 -5.31 6.63 -1.16
CA GLY A 174 -5.37 7.82 -2.02
C GLY A 174 -5.07 9.12 -1.28
N PHE A 175 -5.59 9.30 -0.07
CA PHE A 175 -5.26 10.46 0.79
C PHE A 175 -3.75 10.61 1.00
N LEU A 176 -3.04 9.50 1.18
CA LEU A 176 -1.60 9.51 1.41
C LEU A 176 -0.80 9.69 0.12
N THR A 177 -1.16 8.96 -0.94
CA THR A 177 -0.32 8.80 -2.13
C THR A 177 -0.62 9.78 -3.26
N MET A 178 -1.87 10.28 -3.35
CA MET A 178 -2.24 11.19 -4.45
C MET A 178 -1.60 12.58 -4.28
N GLU A 179 -1.12 13.11 -5.38
CA GLU A 179 -0.72 14.51 -5.47
C GLU A 179 -1.98 15.40 -5.49
N LYS A 180 -1.82 16.66 -5.13
CA LYS A 180 -2.93 17.60 -4.97
C LYS A 180 -3.79 17.73 -6.24
N GLU A 181 -3.16 17.69 -7.38
CA GLU A 181 -3.79 17.83 -8.70
C GLU A 181 -4.66 16.63 -9.05
N ASP A 182 -4.31 15.43 -8.57
CA ASP A 182 -4.98 14.17 -8.89
C ASP A 182 -6.14 13.84 -7.94
N VAL A 183 -6.18 14.50 -6.78
CA VAL A 183 -7.20 14.25 -5.74
C VAL A 183 -8.63 14.38 -6.27
N PRO A 184 -9.01 15.40 -7.08
CA PRO A 184 -10.38 15.52 -7.57
C PRO A 184 -10.81 14.33 -8.43
N GLU A 185 -9.96 13.89 -9.35
CA GLU A 185 -10.23 12.72 -10.20
C GLU A 185 -10.31 11.43 -9.37
N PHE A 186 -9.40 11.28 -8.42
CA PHE A 186 -9.42 10.14 -7.50
C PHE A 186 -10.72 10.05 -6.71
N ILE A 187 -11.19 11.17 -6.15
CA ILE A 187 -12.46 11.22 -5.39
C ILE A 187 -13.65 10.90 -6.29
N GLU A 188 -13.68 11.43 -7.51
CA GLU A 188 -14.75 11.12 -8.49
C GLU A 188 -14.78 9.61 -8.80
N ASN A 189 -13.61 9.02 -9.04
CA ASN A 189 -13.49 7.58 -9.28
C ASN A 189 -13.90 6.75 -8.06
N LEU A 190 -13.53 7.16 -6.87
CA LEU A 190 -13.94 6.52 -5.62
C LEU A 190 -15.47 6.54 -5.45
N MET A 191 -16.11 7.67 -5.71
CA MET A 191 -17.57 7.81 -5.67
C MET A 191 -18.26 6.93 -6.72
N ARG A 192 -17.72 6.84 -7.92
CA ARG A 192 -18.23 5.93 -8.97
C ARG A 192 -18.19 4.48 -8.53
N LEU A 193 -17.08 4.04 -7.91
CA LEU A 193 -16.95 2.67 -7.41
C LEU A 193 -17.97 2.33 -6.33
N GLN A 194 -18.36 3.30 -5.51
CA GLN A 194 -19.33 3.09 -4.44
C GLN A 194 -20.78 3.11 -4.91
N ASN A 195 -21.09 3.94 -5.91
CA ASN A 195 -22.45 4.21 -6.34
C ASN A 195 -22.93 3.35 -7.53
N GLN A 196 -22.05 2.76 -8.31
CA GLN A 196 -22.43 2.06 -9.55
C GLN A 196 -21.68 0.74 -9.70
N ARG A 197 -22.34 -0.36 -9.33
CA ARG A 197 -21.97 -1.71 -9.80
C ARG A 197 -22.50 -1.92 -11.24
N GLU A 198 -22.13 -1.02 -12.15
CA GLU A 198 -22.40 -1.22 -13.56
C GLU A 198 -21.58 -2.40 -14.08
N ARG A 199 -22.25 -3.37 -14.66
CA ARG A 199 -21.60 -4.56 -15.22
C ARG A 199 -21.65 -4.52 -16.72
N ILE A 200 -20.57 -4.96 -17.34
CA ILE A 200 -20.46 -5.14 -18.78
C ILE A 200 -20.30 -6.62 -19.10
N THR A 201 -20.67 -6.97 -20.32
CA THR A 201 -20.45 -8.32 -20.85
C THR A 201 -19.27 -8.28 -21.81
N VAL A 202 -18.25 -9.09 -21.53
CA VAL A 202 -17.07 -9.25 -22.40
C VAL A 202 -17.01 -10.69 -22.89
N GLU A 203 -16.57 -10.89 -24.13
CA GLU A 203 -16.35 -12.21 -24.71
C GLU A 203 -14.85 -12.52 -24.70
N ALA A 204 -14.48 -13.68 -24.15
CA ALA A 204 -13.13 -14.18 -24.20
C ALA A 204 -13.14 -15.69 -24.47
N GLY A 205 -12.43 -16.12 -25.51
CA GLY A 205 -12.38 -17.53 -25.90
C GLY A 205 -13.75 -18.14 -26.29
N GLY A 206 -14.69 -17.35 -26.81
CA GLY A 206 -16.04 -17.79 -27.14
C GLY A 206 -16.99 -17.92 -25.92
N VAL A 207 -16.59 -17.47 -24.75
CA VAL A 207 -17.37 -17.47 -23.52
C VAL A 207 -17.69 -16.03 -23.12
N LEU A 208 -18.97 -15.78 -22.76
CA LEU A 208 -19.43 -14.48 -22.29
C LEU A 208 -19.23 -14.38 -20.77
N TYR A 209 -18.54 -13.33 -20.33
CA TYR A 209 -18.29 -13.02 -18.93
C TYR A 209 -18.99 -11.71 -18.57
N SER A 210 -19.64 -11.68 -17.43
CA SER A 210 -20.15 -10.44 -16.84
C SER A 210 -19.11 -9.96 -15.79
N ILE A 211 -18.52 -8.80 -16.05
CA ILE A 211 -17.53 -8.18 -15.17
C ILE A 211 -17.99 -6.79 -14.73
N ASP A 212 -17.43 -6.26 -13.66
CA ASP A 212 -17.66 -4.87 -13.29
C ASP A 212 -17.05 -3.95 -14.34
N LYS A 213 -17.77 -2.89 -14.72
CA LYS A 213 -17.31 -1.93 -15.73
C LYS A 213 -16.08 -1.16 -15.28
N PHE A 214 -15.99 -0.89 -14.00
CA PHE A 214 -14.88 -0.14 -13.43
C PHE A 214 -13.95 -1.04 -12.62
N CYS A 215 -12.65 -0.80 -12.77
CA CYS A 215 -11.62 -1.51 -12.01
C CYS A 215 -11.84 -1.29 -10.50
N PRO A 216 -11.99 -2.33 -9.69
CA PRO A 216 -12.25 -2.18 -8.25
C PRO A 216 -11.09 -1.56 -7.47
N HIS A 217 -9.89 -1.46 -8.06
CA HIS A 217 -8.72 -0.89 -7.39
C HIS A 217 -8.55 0.60 -7.65
N GLN A 218 -8.82 1.06 -8.88
CA GLN A 218 -8.52 2.42 -9.33
C GLN A 218 -9.71 3.13 -9.97
N GLY A 219 -10.86 2.47 -10.14
CA GLY A 219 -12.02 3.05 -10.78
C GLY A 219 -11.90 3.28 -12.29
N SER A 220 -10.82 2.80 -12.93
CA SER A 220 -10.63 2.94 -14.38
C SER A 220 -11.73 2.20 -15.14
N ASP A 221 -12.24 2.81 -16.20
CA ASP A 221 -13.24 2.19 -17.08
C ASP A 221 -12.58 1.03 -17.87
N LEU A 222 -13.18 -0.15 -17.81
CA LEU A 222 -12.69 -1.37 -18.46
C LEU A 222 -13.33 -1.61 -19.84
N THR A 223 -14.07 -0.64 -20.39
CA THR A 223 -14.70 -0.74 -21.72
C THR A 223 -13.79 -0.33 -22.87
N ILE A 224 -12.55 0.02 -22.62
CA ILE A 224 -11.59 0.51 -23.63
C ILE A 224 -10.89 -0.67 -24.31
#